data_74c55cbad116ae261523929de7373225
#
_entry.id   74c55cbad116ae261523929de7373225
#
_cell.length_a   1.000
_cell.length_b   1.000
_cell.length_c   1.000
_cell.angle_alpha   90.00
_cell.angle_beta   90.00
_cell.angle_gamma   90.00
#
_symmetry.space_group_name_H-M   'P 1'
#
loop_
_entity.id
_entity.type
_entity.pdbx_description
1 polymer ?
#
loop_
_entity_poly.entity_id
_entity_poly.type
_entity_poly.pdbx_seq_one_letter_code
_entity_poly.pdbx_strand_id
1 'polypeptide(L)'
;MFERLDASRSLTANQCKIVAAAMLGDMLEFFDYYLIGFVLAFIVKPWQLTWGESAVILLSSGIGAILGAGFWGWLADRIGRRKVFMATVINFSLATGALALTPDHGWLYLCVFRFLVGLGVGGLYCVDLPLVQEFMPVSRRGLIGGLVTCCIPLGVMTGSLLSGYLGQEIGWRGLFAVGLLPAALTLLIRAWVPESPRWLMRMGRPEEARQSLAWALQAAPESLTLPAVARGPIKHVAWTDLFHYPRSVIASWVPNLGCQTATYGIQLWAPTLFMLQLGVSAADAAKAFVWVAVGGFLGRIAFSALSESIGRRASGALIGLGGAAFVIAAGLFHDAMLGTVSLFWLFIVFGEFFYSGGFAIVGPYSAEVWPAHLRTTGMGSAYGFGGIGKIIGPLGLALIVGSSDVIKPQVSLDAITPAFLYFGAWLVVAGLAYALFGIETKGRSIEAIDDQLLATARADVGLTSAARAD
;
A
#
# COMPACT_ATOMS: atom_id res chain seq x y z
N MET A 1 33.05 3.65 0.14
CA MET A 1 31.94 4.21 0.94
C MET A 1 30.78 3.22 1.03
N PHE A 2 30.13 2.85 -0.06
CA PHE A 2 28.97 1.91 -0.04
C PHE A 2 29.37 0.47 0.30
N GLU A 3 30.56 0.02 -0.07
CA GLU A 3 31.08 -1.30 0.32
C GLU A 3 31.10 -1.51 1.83
N ARG A 4 31.46 -0.46 2.59
CA ARG A 4 31.44 -0.51 4.06
C ARG A 4 30.02 -0.61 4.62
N LEU A 5 29.04 0.04 3.96
CA LEU A 5 27.62 -0.12 4.30
C LEU A 5 27.17 -1.57 4.07
N ASP A 6 27.49 -2.12 2.90
CA ASP A 6 27.06 -3.46 2.51
C ASP A 6 27.78 -4.59 3.31
N ALA A 7 28.98 -4.33 3.83
CA ALA A 7 29.71 -5.22 4.71
C ALA A 7 29.19 -5.22 6.16
N SER A 8 28.33 -4.28 6.55
CA SER A 8 27.85 -4.17 7.92
C SER A 8 26.85 -5.29 8.25
N ARG A 9 27.12 -6.00 9.37
CA ARG A 9 26.27 -7.11 9.83
C ARG A 9 25.18 -6.68 10.82
N SER A 10 25.31 -5.53 11.44
CA SER A 10 24.36 -4.98 12.41
C SER A 10 23.97 -3.56 12.02
N LEU A 11 22.76 -3.16 12.40
CA LEU A 11 22.30 -1.78 12.23
C LEU A 11 22.84 -0.91 13.36
N THR A 12 23.24 0.30 13.03
CA THR A 12 23.60 1.33 14.01
C THR A 12 22.33 1.95 14.62
N ALA A 13 22.48 2.63 15.76
CA ALA A 13 21.37 3.38 16.37
C ALA A 13 20.81 4.46 15.43
N ASN A 14 21.67 5.08 14.61
CA ASN A 14 21.19 6.08 13.64
C ASN A 14 20.44 5.47 12.45
N GLN A 15 20.85 4.30 11.98
CA GLN A 15 20.04 3.55 11.01
C GLN A 15 18.69 3.13 11.58
N CYS A 16 18.63 2.70 12.85
CA CYS A 16 17.37 2.42 13.53
C CYS A 16 16.46 3.64 13.62
N LYS A 17 16.99 4.86 13.84
CA LYS A 17 16.20 6.10 13.82
C LYS A 17 15.56 6.35 12.44
N ILE A 18 16.30 6.09 11.35
CA ILE A 18 15.76 6.23 9.98
C ILE A 18 14.60 5.25 9.77
N VAL A 19 14.80 3.98 10.17
CA VAL A 19 13.74 2.95 10.07
C VAL A 19 12.53 3.33 10.91
N ALA A 20 12.73 3.77 12.15
CA ALA A 20 11.65 4.19 13.04
C ALA A 20 10.85 5.38 12.47
N ALA A 21 11.54 6.36 11.86
CA ALA A 21 10.87 7.50 11.22
C ALA A 21 9.99 7.07 10.04
N ALA A 22 10.45 6.11 9.22
CA ALA A 22 9.65 5.56 8.12
C ALA A 22 8.48 4.71 8.63
N MET A 23 8.70 3.85 9.63
CA MET A 23 7.64 3.06 10.26
C MET A 23 6.53 3.94 10.84
N LEU A 24 6.90 5.03 11.52
CA LEU A 24 5.95 6.02 12.03
C LEU A 24 5.25 6.76 10.89
N GLY A 25 5.99 7.09 9.82
CA GLY A 25 5.45 7.70 8.61
C GLY A 25 4.35 6.84 7.99
N ASP A 26 4.65 5.59 7.68
CA ASP A 26 3.70 4.63 7.11
C ASP A 26 2.48 4.41 8.03
N MET A 27 2.70 4.25 9.33
CA MET A 27 1.61 4.08 10.28
C MET A 27 0.65 5.28 10.27
N LEU A 28 1.19 6.50 10.30
CA LEU A 28 0.39 7.73 10.34
C LEU A 28 -0.26 8.03 8.99
N GLU A 29 0.41 7.71 7.88
CA GLU A 29 -0.15 7.80 6.53
C GLU A 29 -1.40 6.94 6.38
N PHE A 30 -1.30 5.67 6.76
CA PHE A 30 -2.42 4.75 6.63
C PHE A 30 -3.51 4.98 7.68
N PHE A 31 -3.17 5.52 8.84
CA PHE A 31 -4.16 6.09 9.76
C PHE A 31 -5.01 7.15 9.05
N ASP A 32 -4.39 8.18 8.46
CA ASP A 32 -5.10 9.25 7.75
C ASP A 32 -5.87 8.75 6.53
N TYR A 33 -5.25 7.83 5.77
CA TYR A 33 -5.88 7.30 4.56
C TYR A 33 -7.19 6.58 4.86
N TYR A 34 -7.21 5.71 5.88
CA TYR A 34 -8.38 4.90 6.22
C TYR A 34 -9.36 5.59 7.17
N LEU A 35 -8.98 6.70 7.80
CA LEU A 35 -9.83 7.45 8.72
C LEU A 35 -11.19 7.82 8.09
N ILE A 36 -11.22 8.11 6.79
CA ILE A 36 -12.45 8.44 6.06
C ILE A 36 -13.47 7.29 6.07
N GLY A 37 -13.03 6.04 6.03
CA GLY A 37 -13.94 4.88 6.11
C GLY A 37 -14.69 4.84 7.43
N PHE A 38 -14.02 5.18 8.54
CA PHE A 38 -14.67 5.32 9.85
C PHE A 38 -15.56 6.55 9.90
N VAL A 39 -15.08 7.70 9.44
CA VAL A 39 -15.87 8.95 9.42
C VAL A 39 -17.11 8.80 8.57
N LEU A 40 -17.04 8.10 7.43
CA LEU A 40 -18.21 7.86 6.58
C LEU A 40 -19.34 7.17 7.37
N ALA A 41 -19.03 6.21 8.23
CA ALA A 41 -20.02 5.55 9.07
C ALA A 41 -20.75 6.52 10.02
N PHE A 42 -20.09 7.61 10.45
CA PHE A 42 -20.75 8.64 11.27
C PHE A 42 -21.65 9.58 10.47
N ILE A 43 -21.28 9.92 9.22
CA ILE A 43 -21.96 10.97 8.44
C ILE A 43 -22.98 10.43 7.45
N VAL A 44 -22.90 9.17 7.05
CA VAL A 44 -23.73 8.61 5.97
C VAL A 44 -25.23 8.73 6.26
N LYS A 45 -25.67 8.40 7.45
CA LYS A 45 -27.09 8.51 7.87
C LYS A 45 -27.54 9.96 8.07
N PRO A 46 -26.82 10.80 8.88
CA PRO A 46 -27.20 12.20 9.09
C PRO A 46 -27.24 13.01 7.79
N TRP A 47 -26.33 12.75 6.85
CA TRP A 47 -26.26 13.49 5.59
C TRP A 47 -27.08 12.87 4.46
N GLN A 48 -27.69 11.70 4.70
CA GLN A 48 -28.44 10.93 3.71
C GLN A 48 -27.66 10.72 2.40
N LEU A 49 -26.39 10.38 2.54
CA LEU A 49 -25.51 10.19 1.39
C LEU A 49 -25.98 9.02 0.53
N THR A 50 -25.85 9.19 -0.79
CA THR A 50 -26.02 8.11 -1.75
C THR A 50 -24.77 7.22 -1.78
N TRP A 51 -24.90 6.02 -2.34
CA TRP A 51 -23.77 5.12 -2.56
C TRP A 51 -22.73 5.76 -3.49
N GLY A 52 -23.19 6.50 -4.52
CA GLY A 52 -22.31 7.21 -5.45
C GLY A 52 -21.51 8.32 -4.78
N GLU A 53 -22.16 9.21 -4.01
CA GLU A 53 -21.46 10.27 -3.26
C GLU A 53 -20.44 9.69 -2.30
N SER A 54 -20.82 8.65 -1.56
CA SER A 54 -19.92 7.97 -0.63
C SER A 54 -18.73 7.32 -1.34
N ALA A 55 -18.96 6.68 -2.49
CA ALA A 55 -17.86 6.11 -3.28
C ALA A 55 -16.90 7.20 -3.80
N VAL A 56 -17.42 8.34 -4.27
CA VAL A 56 -16.59 9.47 -4.72
C VAL A 56 -15.73 10.02 -3.59
N ILE A 57 -16.28 10.14 -2.38
CA ILE A 57 -15.51 10.53 -1.19
C ILE A 57 -14.36 9.53 -0.96
N LEU A 58 -14.65 8.23 -0.98
CA LEU A 58 -13.65 7.18 -0.71
C LEU A 58 -12.57 7.09 -1.80
N LEU A 59 -12.95 7.12 -3.07
CA LEU A 59 -12.01 6.99 -4.20
C LEU A 59 -11.20 8.24 -4.50
N SER A 60 -11.63 9.43 -4.03
CA SER A 60 -10.92 10.70 -4.26
C SER A 60 -9.47 10.63 -3.83
N SER A 61 -9.19 10.03 -2.66
CA SER A 61 -7.82 9.82 -2.20
C SER A 61 -7.05 8.80 -3.03
N GLY A 62 -7.74 7.82 -3.63
CA GLY A 62 -7.12 6.87 -4.56
C GLY A 62 -6.60 7.57 -5.82
N ILE A 63 -7.40 8.46 -6.41
CA ILE A 63 -7.00 9.28 -7.57
C ILE A 63 -5.82 10.17 -7.17
N GLY A 64 -5.93 10.86 -6.01
CA GLY A 64 -4.85 11.69 -5.49
C GLY A 64 -3.55 10.91 -5.32
N ALA A 65 -3.61 9.68 -4.79
CA ALA A 65 -2.43 8.85 -4.55
C ALA A 65 -1.71 8.45 -5.85
N ILE A 66 -2.44 8.14 -6.92
CA ILE A 66 -1.85 7.80 -8.22
C ILE A 66 -1.09 9.01 -8.78
N LEU A 67 -1.71 10.19 -8.77
CA LEU A 67 -1.09 11.42 -9.27
C LEU A 67 0.06 11.87 -8.37
N GLY A 68 -0.12 11.74 -7.04
CA GLY A 68 0.89 12.07 -6.05
C GLY A 68 2.16 11.23 -6.18
N ALA A 69 2.03 9.94 -6.42
CA ALA A 69 3.17 9.06 -6.62
C ALA A 69 4.08 9.54 -7.77
N GLY A 70 3.48 9.93 -8.90
CA GLY A 70 4.22 10.48 -10.04
C GLY A 70 4.85 11.85 -9.74
N PHE A 71 4.06 12.77 -9.19
CA PHE A 71 4.49 14.13 -8.89
C PHE A 71 5.62 14.20 -7.85
N TRP A 72 5.43 13.55 -6.70
CA TRP A 72 6.40 13.59 -5.61
C TRP A 72 7.65 12.76 -5.92
N GLY A 73 7.52 11.64 -6.64
CA GLY A 73 8.66 10.86 -7.10
C GLY A 73 9.57 11.69 -8.01
N TRP A 74 8.98 12.37 -9.00
CA TRP A 74 9.70 13.30 -9.87
C TRP A 74 10.35 14.47 -9.10
N LEU A 75 9.64 15.03 -8.11
CA LEU A 75 10.17 16.12 -7.30
C LEU A 75 11.31 15.66 -6.38
N ALA A 76 11.22 14.44 -5.83
CA ALA A 76 12.24 13.85 -4.95
C ALA A 76 13.58 13.66 -5.66
N ASP A 77 13.55 13.33 -6.94
CA ASP A 77 14.76 13.21 -7.74
C ASP A 77 15.43 14.57 -7.98
N ARG A 78 14.68 15.69 -7.94
CA ARG A 78 15.18 17.06 -8.18
C ARG A 78 15.65 17.78 -6.93
N ILE A 79 14.84 17.77 -5.87
CA ILE A 79 15.10 18.60 -4.67
C ILE A 79 15.60 17.82 -3.46
N GLY A 80 15.61 16.48 -3.55
CA GLY A 80 16.06 15.58 -2.49
C GLY A 80 14.94 14.81 -1.83
N ARG A 81 15.26 13.61 -1.38
CA ARG A 81 14.26 12.66 -0.85
C ARG A 81 13.75 13.06 0.52
N ARG A 82 14.65 13.50 1.41
CA ARG A 82 14.29 13.98 2.76
C ARG A 82 13.33 15.17 2.72
N LYS A 83 13.59 16.16 1.83
CA LYS A 83 12.75 17.35 1.71
C LYS A 83 11.35 16.98 1.23
N VAL A 84 11.27 16.08 0.26
CA VAL A 84 9.98 15.61 -0.27
C VAL A 84 9.26 14.75 0.75
N PHE A 85 9.95 13.90 1.50
CA PHE A 85 9.37 13.15 2.60
C PHE A 85 8.66 14.08 3.61
N MET A 86 9.33 15.16 4.05
CA MET A 86 8.69 16.15 4.94
C MET A 86 7.50 16.85 4.27
N ALA A 87 7.63 17.22 3.00
CA ALA A 87 6.59 17.92 2.27
C ALA A 87 5.33 17.07 2.07
N THR A 88 5.47 15.77 1.82
CA THR A 88 4.34 14.83 1.71
C THR A 88 3.60 14.68 3.03
N VAL A 89 4.33 14.55 4.15
CA VAL A 89 3.73 14.47 5.50
C VAL A 89 2.98 15.76 5.83
N ILE A 90 3.55 16.92 5.57
CA ILE A 90 2.89 18.21 5.76
C ILE A 90 1.63 18.29 4.89
N ASN A 91 1.72 17.89 3.62
CA ASN A 91 0.60 17.95 2.69
C ASN A 91 -0.60 17.15 3.19
N PHE A 92 -0.42 15.84 3.47
CA PHE A 92 -1.56 15.03 3.89
C PHE A 92 -2.08 15.43 5.28
N SER A 93 -1.21 15.80 6.22
CA SER A 93 -1.64 16.23 7.55
C SER A 93 -2.45 17.52 7.52
N LEU A 94 -2.02 18.53 6.76
CA LEU A 94 -2.77 19.78 6.61
C LEU A 94 -4.10 19.55 5.88
N ALA A 95 -4.11 18.72 4.84
CA ALA A 95 -5.32 18.36 4.13
C ALA A 95 -6.31 17.62 5.04
N THR A 96 -5.84 16.68 5.87
CA THR A 96 -6.68 15.98 6.86
C THR A 96 -7.19 16.94 7.93
N GLY A 97 -6.35 17.85 8.42
CA GLY A 97 -6.79 18.88 9.35
C GLY A 97 -7.87 19.79 8.77
N ALA A 98 -7.76 20.15 7.48
CA ALA A 98 -8.77 20.95 6.80
C ALA A 98 -10.12 20.23 6.69
N LEU A 99 -10.13 18.88 6.65
CA LEU A 99 -11.38 18.11 6.68
C LEU A 99 -12.19 18.32 7.96
N ALA A 100 -11.55 18.71 9.08
CA ALA A 100 -12.25 19.08 10.31
C ALA A 100 -13.16 20.33 10.13
N LEU A 101 -12.87 21.17 9.14
CA LEU A 101 -13.62 22.38 8.82
C LEU A 101 -14.75 22.13 7.82
N THR A 102 -15.03 20.88 7.44
CA THR A 102 -16.05 20.54 6.46
C THR A 102 -17.43 21.05 6.91
N PRO A 103 -18.15 21.84 6.08
CA PRO A 103 -19.50 22.27 6.40
C PRO A 103 -20.46 21.07 6.44
N ASP A 104 -21.63 21.25 7.08
CA ASP A 104 -22.66 20.22 7.07
C ASP A 104 -23.14 19.97 5.64
N HIS A 105 -23.33 18.69 5.30
CA HIS A 105 -23.65 18.21 3.94
C HIS A 105 -22.60 18.58 2.87
N GLY A 106 -21.37 18.96 3.29
CA GLY A 106 -20.27 19.38 2.42
C GLY A 106 -19.49 18.21 1.78
N TRP A 107 -20.15 17.23 1.20
CA TRP A 107 -19.48 16.04 0.66
C TRP A 107 -18.48 16.36 -0.48
N LEU A 108 -18.74 17.39 -1.29
CA LEU A 108 -17.78 17.84 -2.31
C LEU A 108 -16.50 18.42 -1.67
N TYR A 109 -16.64 19.13 -0.55
CA TYR A 109 -15.49 19.61 0.22
C TYR A 109 -14.63 18.42 0.71
N LEU A 110 -15.30 17.38 1.24
CA LEU A 110 -14.61 16.14 1.60
C LEU A 110 -13.84 15.55 0.41
N CYS A 111 -14.44 15.47 -0.78
CA CYS A 111 -13.79 14.94 -1.97
C CYS A 111 -12.51 15.71 -2.34
N VAL A 112 -12.56 17.05 -2.34
CA VAL A 112 -11.41 17.89 -2.68
C VAL A 112 -10.25 17.68 -1.71
N PHE A 113 -10.52 17.76 -0.41
CA PHE A 113 -9.47 17.59 0.58
C PHE A 113 -9.01 16.13 0.71
N ARG A 114 -9.88 15.14 0.49
CA ARG A 114 -9.50 13.73 0.37
C ARG A 114 -8.58 13.48 -0.83
N PHE A 115 -8.81 14.16 -1.96
CA PHE A 115 -7.88 14.13 -3.08
C PHE A 115 -6.49 14.68 -2.68
N LEU A 116 -6.44 15.79 -1.93
CA LEU A 116 -5.18 16.36 -1.44
C LEU A 116 -4.49 15.44 -0.40
N VAL A 117 -5.24 14.80 0.49
CA VAL A 117 -4.69 13.75 1.38
C VAL A 117 -4.06 12.65 0.54
N GLY A 118 -4.80 12.12 -0.44
CA GLY A 118 -4.29 11.08 -1.34
C GLY A 118 -3.03 11.52 -2.10
N LEU A 119 -2.99 12.76 -2.56
CA LEU A 119 -1.81 13.32 -3.25
C LEU A 119 -0.55 13.21 -2.36
N GLY A 120 -0.66 13.56 -1.07
CA GLY A 120 0.44 13.44 -0.10
C GLY A 120 0.81 11.98 0.16
N VAL A 121 -0.19 11.15 0.43
CA VAL A 121 -0.05 9.72 0.73
C VAL A 121 0.66 8.96 -0.40
N GLY A 122 0.24 9.17 -1.67
CA GLY A 122 0.90 8.51 -2.80
C GLY A 122 2.37 8.87 -2.95
N GLY A 123 2.76 10.08 -2.51
CA GLY A 123 4.15 10.54 -2.53
C GLY A 123 5.00 9.90 -1.45
N LEU A 124 4.46 9.72 -0.25
CA LEU A 124 5.23 9.19 0.87
C LEU A 124 5.80 7.81 0.54
N TYR A 125 4.95 6.88 0.11
CA TYR A 125 5.36 5.51 -0.24
C TYR A 125 6.45 5.45 -1.33
N CYS A 126 6.47 6.42 -2.25
CA CYS A 126 7.48 6.48 -3.31
C CYS A 126 8.82 7.08 -2.85
N VAL A 127 8.88 7.70 -1.68
CA VAL A 127 10.05 8.46 -1.23
C VAL A 127 10.68 7.85 0.02
N ASP A 128 9.88 7.45 1.01
CA ASP A 128 10.37 6.97 2.31
C ASP A 128 11.07 5.62 2.19
N LEU A 129 10.44 4.63 1.56
CA LEU A 129 11.02 3.29 1.41
C LEU A 129 12.34 3.30 0.62
N PRO A 130 12.45 3.96 -0.55
CA PRO A 130 13.73 4.15 -1.21
C PRO A 130 14.76 4.87 -0.35
N LEU A 131 14.35 5.92 0.39
CA LEU A 131 15.26 6.64 1.29
C LEU A 131 15.83 5.72 2.36
N VAL A 132 14.98 4.94 3.04
CA VAL A 132 15.42 3.95 4.04
C VAL A 132 16.39 2.94 3.42
N GLN A 133 16.05 2.36 2.28
CA GLN A 133 16.86 1.34 1.62
C GLN A 133 18.26 1.83 1.24
N GLU A 134 18.42 3.12 0.96
CA GLU A 134 19.72 3.71 0.62
C GLU A 134 20.70 3.79 1.80
N PHE A 135 20.19 3.71 3.03
CA PHE A 135 21.00 3.66 4.25
C PHE A 135 21.17 2.23 4.79
N MET A 136 20.56 1.23 4.14
CA MET A 136 20.59 -0.16 4.63
C MET A 136 21.53 -1.04 3.83
N PRO A 137 22.25 -1.99 4.52
CA PRO A 137 23.01 -3.02 3.85
C PRO A 137 22.12 -3.81 2.87
N VAL A 138 22.66 -4.21 1.72
CA VAL A 138 21.93 -4.99 0.70
C VAL A 138 21.26 -6.22 1.30
N SER A 139 21.97 -6.93 2.19
CA SER A 139 21.48 -8.15 2.86
C SER A 139 20.26 -7.95 3.75
N ARG A 140 19.95 -6.72 4.18
CA ARG A 140 18.85 -6.43 5.11
C ARG A 140 17.74 -5.58 4.50
N ARG A 141 17.89 -5.09 3.27
CA ARG A 141 16.90 -4.22 2.63
C ARG A 141 15.50 -4.83 2.55
N GLY A 142 15.42 -6.12 2.21
CA GLY A 142 14.14 -6.83 2.15
C GLY A 142 13.46 -6.93 3.52
N LEU A 143 14.21 -7.34 4.54
CA LEU A 143 13.71 -7.43 5.92
C LEU A 143 13.21 -6.07 6.43
N ILE A 144 14.01 -5.02 6.24
CA ILE A 144 13.66 -3.66 6.70
C ILE A 144 12.45 -3.13 5.94
N GLY A 145 12.39 -3.30 4.61
CA GLY A 145 11.22 -2.92 3.82
C GLY A 145 9.95 -3.64 4.28
N GLY A 146 10.05 -4.94 4.56
CA GLY A 146 8.95 -5.71 5.13
C GLY A 146 8.52 -5.18 6.51
N LEU A 147 9.48 -4.86 7.38
CA LEU A 147 9.20 -4.32 8.72
C LEU A 147 8.49 -2.96 8.66
N VAL A 148 8.93 -2.05 7.78
CA VAL A 148 8.29 -0.75 7.56
C VAL A 148 6.83 -0.95 7.12
N THR A 149 6.59 -1.78 6.13
CA THR A 149 5.22 -2.03 5.62
C THR A 149 4.32 -2.79 6.61
N CYS A 150 4.88 -3.54 7.57
CA CYS A 150 4.10 -4.17 8.64
C CYS A 150 3.43 -3.15 9.57
N CYS A 151 3.87 -1.89 9.59
CA CYS A 151 3.24 -0.83 10.37
C CYS A 151 1.94 -0.30 9.76
N ILE A 152 1.63 -0.59 8.51
CA ILE A 152 0.41 -0.16 7.82
C ILE A 152 -0.87 -0.62 8.56
N PRO A 153 -1.07 -1.91 8.90
CA PRO A 153 -2.24 -2.32 9.68
C PRO A 153 -2.32 -1.67 11.07
N LEU A 154 -1.19 -1.31 11.66
CA LEU A 154 -1.17 -0.58 12.95
C LEU A 154 -1.74 0.82 12.79
N GLY A 155 -1.51 1.49 11.66
CA GLY A 155 -2.15 2.76 11.32
C GLY A 155 -3.67 2.62 11.21
N VAL A 156 -4.14 1.62 10.48
CA VAL A 156 -5.57 1.30 10.36
C VAL A 156 -6.18 1.00 11.74
N MET A 157 -5.49 0.21 12.56
CA MET A 157 -5.92 -0.11 13.92
C MET A 157 -6.00 1.15 14.79
N THR A 158 -5.05 2.08 14.67
CA THR A 158 -5.08 3.37 15.39
C THR A 158 -6.32 4.17 15.00
N GLY A 159 -6.65 4.28 13.71
CA GLY A 159 -7.86 4.93 13.22
C GLY A 159 -9.13 4.28 13.77
N SER A 160 -9.17 2.96 13.79
CA SER A 160 -10.25 2.16 14.34
C SER A 160 -10.45 2.40 15.84
N LEU A 161 -9.38 2.35 16.63
CA LEU A 161 -9.42 2.62 18.07
C LEU A 161 -9.87 4.05 18.38
N LEU A 162 -9.29 5.04 17.72
CA LEU A 162 -9.68 6.45 17.93
C LEU A 162 -11.15 6.68 17.58
N SER A 163 -11.61 6.16 16.43
CA SER A 163 -13.01 6.30 16.01
C SER A 163 -13.97 5.55 16.94
N GLY A 164 -13.57 4.38 17.44
CA GLY A 164 -14.40 3.55 18.31
C GLY A 164 -14.54 4.09 19.74
N TYR A 165 -13.48 4.65 20.29
CA TYR A 165 -13.47 5.10 21.69
C TYR A 165 -13.65 6.60 21.86
N LEU A 166 -13.10 7.42 20.96
CA LEU A 166 -13.19 8.87 21.03
C LEU A 166 -14.18 9.48 20.06
N GLY A 167 -14.57 8.76 19.00
CA GLY A 167 -15.42 9.29 17.94
C GLY A 167 -16.79 9.81 18.42
N GLN A 168 -17.35 9.24 19.49
CA GLN A 168 -18.59 9.73 20.09
C GLN A 168 -18.40 11.02 20.89
N GLU A 169 -17.23 11.20 21.52
CA GLU A 169 -16.94 12.35 22.38
C GLU A 169 -16.49 13.57 21.58
N ILE A 170 -15.51 13.37 20.65
CA ILE A 170 -14.93 14.47 19.87
C ILE A 170 -15.60 14.68 18.53
N GLY A 171 -16.50 13.75 18.14
CA GLY A 171 -17.17 13.74 16.84
C GLY A 171 -16.21 13.45 15.68
N TRP A 172 -16.77 13.27 14.49
CA TRP A 172 -15.98 12.96 13.27
C TRP A 172 -15.06 14.13 12.87
N ARG A 173 -15.41 15.39 13.15
CA ARG A 173 -14.52 16.54 12.92
C ARG A 173 -13.31 16.50 13.83
N GLY A 174 -13.49 16.11 15.10
CA GLY A 174 -12.40 15.91 16.03
C GLY A 174 -11.44 14.81 15.60
N LEU A 175 -11.94 13.73 15.01
CA LEU A 175 -11.10 12.68 14.44
C LEU A 175 -10.18 13.21 13.33
N PHE A 176 -10.68 14.06 12.44
CA PHE A 176 -9.83 14.72 11.43
C PHE A 176 -8.85 15.72 12.04
N ALA A 177 -9.25 16.44 13.11
CA ALA A 177 -8.33 17.35 13.80
C ALA A 177 -7.12 16.59 14.41
N VAL A 178 -7.33 15.38 14.92
CA VAL A 178 -6.24 14.49 15.35
C VAL A 178 -5.30 14.15 14.20
N GLY A 179 -5.78 14.09 12.97
CA GLY A 179 -4.99 13.92 11.75
C GLY A 179 -3.97 15.04 11.45
N LEU A 180 -3.97 16.14 12.22
CA LEU A 180 -2.89 17.13 12.19
C LEU A 180 -1.63 16.67 12.95
N LEU A 181 -1.76 15.75 13.89
CA LEU A 181 -0.64 15.31 14.74
C LEU A 181 0.52 14.72 13.92
N PRO A 182 0.29 13.97 12.81
CA PRO A 182 1.37 13.51 11.95
C PRO A 182 2.30 14.64 11.45
N ALA A 183 1.82 15.86 11.31
CA ALA A 183 2.68 16.99 10.93
C ALA A 183 3.88 17.16 11.89
N ALA A 184 3.71 16.85 13.18
CA ALA A 184 4.81 16.88 14.15
C ALA A 184 5.91 15.87 13.84
N LEU A 185 5.62 14.78 13.11
CA LEU A 185 6.61 13.81 12.65
C LEU A 185 7.69 14.47 11.78
N THR A 186 7.36 15.54 11.05
CA THR A 186 8.34 16.27 10.24
C THR A 186 9.52 16.79 11.07
N LEU A 187 9.29 17.12 12.34
CA LEU A 187 10.33 17.53 13.27
C LEU A 187 11.29 16.37 13.57
N LEU A 188 10.75 15.16 13.76
CA LEU A 188 11.56 13.96 13.95
C LEU A 188 12.33 13.59 12.67
N ILE A 189 11.67 13.63 11.52
CA ILE A 189 12.34 13.39 10.23
C ILE A 189 13.47 14.39 10.03
N ARG A 190 13.23 15.67 10.35
CA ARG A 190 14.27 16.70 10.24
C ARG A 190 15.46 16.44 11.16
N ALA A 191 15.23 15.90 12.34
CA ALA A 191 16.28 15.63 13.34
C ALA A 191 17.01 14.29 13.08
N TRP A 192 16.29 13.27 12.61
CA TRP A 192 16.80 11.90 12.58
C TRP A 192 17.23 11.41 11.20
N VAL A 193 16.69 12.00 10.12
CA VAL A 193 16.91 11.48 8.77
C VAL A 193 17.77 12.45 7.98
N PRO A 194 19.02 12.11 7.64
CA PRO A 194 19.82 12.91 6.71
C PRO A 194 19.33 12.72 5.26
N GLU A 195 19.85 13.55 4.35
CA GLU A 195 19.54 13.38 2.93
C GLU A 195 20.24 12.15 2.35
N SER A 196 19.62 11.54 1.34
CA SER A 196 20.11 10.32 0.70
C SER A 196 21.55 10.48 0.20
N PRO A 197 22.49 9.61 0.62
CA PRO A 197 23.88 9.67 0.14
C PRO A 197 23.99 9.34 -1.35
N ARG A 198 23.11 8.50 -1.90
CA ARG A 198 23.08 8.17 -3.33
C ARG A 198 22.56 9.33 -4.15
N TRP A 199 21.53 10.04 -3.66
CA TRP A 199 21.03 11.25 -4.31
C TRP A 199 22.07 12.37 -4.28
N LEU A 200 22.72 12.61 -3.14
CA LEU A 200 23.81 13.60 -3.01
C LEU A 200 24.97 13.34 -3.98
N MET A 201 25.36 12.07 -4.13
CA MET A 201 26.36 11.68 -5.14
C MET A 201 25.94 12.03 -6.56
N ARG A 202 24.69 11.76 -6.92
CA ARG A 202 24.13 12.10 -8.25
C ARG A 202 24.09 13.61 -8.51
N MET A 203 23.85 14.40 -7.45
CA MET A 203 23.86 15.87 -7.53
C MET A 203 25.26 16.49 -7.51
N GLY A 204 26.32 15.69 -7.54
CA GLY A 204 27.68 16.22 -7.51
C GLY A 204 28.10 16.78 -6.14
N ARG A 205 27.50 16.28 -5.04
CA ARG A 205 27.76 16.71 -3.66
C ARG A 205 28.38 15.54 -2.83
N PRO A 206 29.56 15.03 -3.24
CA PRO A 206 30.13 13.81 -2.67
C PRO A 206 30.50 13.96 -1.20
N GLU A 207 30.92 15.15 -0.77
CA GLU A 207 31.34 15.41 0.60
C GLU A 207 30.14 15.35 1.56
N GLU A 208 29.00 15.88 1.17
CA GLU A 208 27.77 15.77 1.96
C GLU A 208 27.24 14.34 1.95
N ALA A 209 27.40 13.61 0.85
CA ALA A 209 27.06 12.18 0.80
C ALA A 209 27.91 11.38 1.78
N ARG A 210 29.21 11.70 1.88
CA ARG A 210 30.14 11.09 2.84
C ARG A 210 29.68 11.36 4.28
N GLN A 211 29.37 12.62 4.61
CA GLN A 211 28.89 13.03 5.93
C GLN A 211 27.56 12.33 6.29
N SER A 212 26.61 12.28 5.35
CA SER A 212 25.33 11.62 5.53
C SER A 212 25.50 10.12 5.86
N LEU A 213 26.34 9.42 5.11
CA LEU A 213 26.57 8.00 5.35
C LEU A 213 27.42 7.75 6.61
N ALA A 214 28.40 8.62 6.88
CA ALA A 214 29.20 8.56 8.10
C ALA A 214 28.34 8.69 9.36
N TRP A 215 27.38 9.61 9.33
CA TRP A 215 26.39 9.75 10.39
C TRP A 215 25.54 8.48 10.56
N ALA A 216 25.07 7.90 9.48
CA ALA A 216 24.26 6.69 9.52
C ALA A 216 25.05 5.49 10.06
N LEU A 217 26.31 5.35 9.67
CA LEU A 217 27.21 4.27 10.10
C LEU A 217 27.89 4.53 11.46
N GLN A 218 27.68 5.72 12.05
CA GLN A 218 28.39 6.16 13.27
C GLN A 218 29.93 6.04 13.12
N ALA A 219 30.45 6.43 11.96
CA ALA A 219 31.85 6.35 11.60
C ALA A 219 32.43 7.74 11.34
N ALA A 220 33.77 7.87 11.47
CA ALA A 220 34.42 9.12 11.07
C ALA A 220 34.31 9.31 9.55
N PRO A 221 33.92 10.52 9.06
CA PRO A 221 33.77 10.75 7.63
C PRO A 221 35.02 10.42 6.80
N GLU A 222 36.20 10.67 7.36
CA GLU A 222 37.51 10.45 6.73
C GLU A 222 37.78 8.93 6.50
N SER A 223 37.12 8.07 7.25
CA SER A 223 37.21 6.61 7.11
C SER A 223 36.45 6.04 5.90
N LEU A 224 35.63 6.90 5.24
CA LEU A 224 34.82 6.52 4.08
C LEU A 224 35.45 7.08 2.79
N THR A 225 36.06 6.20 2.00
CA THR A 225 36.62 6.58 0.69
C THR A 225 35.50 6.93 -0.28
N LEU A 226 35.60 8.09 -0.91
CA LEU A 226 34.66 8.48 -1.96
C LEU A 226 34.83 7.57 -3.18
N PRO A 227 33.76 7.03 -3.75
CA PRO A 227 33.86 6.27 -4.99
C PRO A 227 34.29 7.22 -6.12
N ALA A 228 35.15 6.74 -7.01
CA ALA A 228 35.39 7.43 -8.27
C ALA A 228 34.05 7.62 -8.98
N VAL A 229 33.76 8.83 -9.45
CA VAL A 229 32.48 9.15 -10.10
C VAL A 229 32.43 8.41 -11.45
N ALA A 230 31.93 7.19 -11.46
CA ALA A 230 31.62 6.48 -12.68
C ALA A 230 30.35 7.09 -13.30
N ARG A 231 30.54 8.04 -14.20
CA ARG A 231 29.49 8.52 -15.12
C ARG A 231 29.35 7.48 -16.24
N GLY A 232 28.69 6.36 -15.95
CA GLY A 232 28.21 5.48 -17.01
C GLY A 232 26.95 6.09 -17.66
N PRO A 233 26.77 5.95 -18.98
CA PRO A 233 25.51 6.38 -19.62
C PRO A 233 24.36 5.61 -19.00
N ILE A 234 23.36 6.33 -18.45
CA ILE A 234 22.10 5.74 -17.99
C ILE A 234 21.41 5.21 -19.26
N LYS A 235 21.36 3.90 -19.44
CA LYS A 235 20.52 3.32 -20.49
C LYS A 235 19.08 3.69 -20.18
N HIS A 236 18.49 4.52 -21.03
CA HIS A 236 17.07 4.83 -20.97
C HIS A 236 16.30 3.56 -21.33
N VAL A 237 15.57 3.05 -20.35
CA VAL A 237 14.64 1.92 -20.52
C VAL A 237 13.31 2.51 -21.00
N ALA A 238 12.81 2.06 -22.12
CA ALA A 238 11.49 2.46 -22.59
C ALA A 238 10.39 1.67 -21.87
N TRP A 239 9.27 2.30 -21.59
CA TRP A 239 8.09 1.62 -21.01
C TRP A 239 7.60 0.46 -21.89
N THR A 240 7.78 0.57 -23.20
CA THR A 240 7.43 -0.47 -24.17
C THR A 240 8.22 -1.75 -23.99
N ASP A 241 9.42 -1.68 -23.39
CA ASP A 241 10.28 -2.85 -23.16
C ASP A 241 9.66 -3.85 -22.16
N LEU A 242 8.74 -3.40 -21.29
CA LEU A 242 8.01 -4.25 -20.37
C LEU A 242 7.16 -5.31 -21.11
N PHE A 243 6.58 -4.95 -22.25
CA PHE A 243 5.69 -5.84 -23.01
C PHE A 243 6.42 -6.96 -23.74
N HIS A 244 7.75 -6.93 -23.77
CA HIS A 244 8.56 -8.07 -24.21
C HIS A 244 8.56 -9.22 -23.18
N TYR A 245 8.03 -8.98 -21.96
CA TYR A 245 7.93 -9.95 -20.88
C TYR A 245 6.47 -10.12 -20.42
N PRO A 246 5.57 -10.65 -21.28
CA PRO A 246 4.12 -10.69 -20.99
C PRO A 246 3.80 -11.50 -19.74
N ARG A 247 4.55 -12.56 -19.46
CA ARG A 247 4.40 -13.36 -18.25
C ARG A 247 4.73 -12.56 -16.99
N SER A 248 5.76 -11.73 -17.02
CA SER A 248 6.13 -10.83 -15.90
C SER A 248 5.07 -9.72 -15.69
N VAL A 249 4.52 -9.19 -16.80
CA VAL A 249 3.40 -8.23 -16.74
C VAL A 249 2.22 -8.87 -16.01
N ILE A 250 1.74 -10.02 -16.47
CA ILE A 250 0.58 -10.70 -15.86
C ILE A 250 0.88 -11.06 -14.39
N ALA A 251 2.04 -11.67 -14.13
CA ALA A 251 2.42 -12.13 -12.80
C ALA A 251 2.61 -11.01 -11.77
N SER A 252 2.86 -9.77 -12.20
CA SER A 252 3.02 -8.62 -11.31
C SER A 252 1.83 -7.66 -11.31
N TRP A 253 1.27 -7.31 -12.47
CA TRP A 253 0.19 -6.31 -12.57
C TRP A 253 -1.14 -6.85 -12.07
N VAL A 254 -1.51 -8.08 -12.46
CA VAL A 254 -2.82 -8.67 -12.12
C VAL A 254 -2.96 -8.90 -10.61
N PRO A 255 -1.98 -9.51 -9.91
CA PRO A 255 -2.05 -9.62 -8.45
C PRO A 255 -2.10 -8.26 -7.74
N ASN A 256 -1.33 -7.27 -8.20
CA ASN A 256 -1.39 -5.92 -7.63
C ASN A 256 -2.79 -5.32 -7.76
N LEU A 257 -3.39 -5.38 -8.96
CA LEU A 257 -4.73 -4.86 -9.20
C LEU A 257 -5.77 -5.59 -8.36
N GLY A 258 -5.76 -6.92 -8.36
CA GLY A 258 -6.76 -7.72 -7.65
C GLY A 258 -6.68 -7.55 -6.13
N CYS A 259 -5.48 -7.64 -5.56
CA CYS A 259 -5.28 -7.44 -4.12
C CYS A 259 -5.66 -6.01 -3.70
N GLN A 260 -5.23 -4.97 -4.44
CA GLN A 260 -5.57 -3.60 -4.10
C GLN A 260 -7.07 -3.31 -4.26
N THR A 261 -7.73 -3.85 -5.30
CA THR A 261 -9.18 -3.68 -5.49
C THR A 261 -9.97 -4.23 -4.30
N ALA A 262 -9.68 -5.47 -3.90
CA ALA A 262 -10.36 -6.09 -2.77
C ALA A 262 -10.04 -5.38 -1.46
N THR A 263 -8.76 -5.14 -1.18
CA THR A 263 -8.34 -4.53 0.10
C THR A 263 -8.92 -3.14 0.30
N TYR A 264 -8.72 -2.24 -0.68
CA TYR A 264 -9.22 -0.85 -0.54
C TYR A 264 -10.74 -0.79 -0.64
N GLY A 265 -11.37 -1.64 -1.44
CA GLY A 265 -12.82 -1.74 -1.49
C GLY A 265 -13.40 -2.17 -0.15
N ILE A 266 -12.96 -3.29 0.40
CA ILE A 266 -13.49 -3.83 1.65
C ILE A 266 -13.13 -2.92 2.83
N GLN A 267 -11.88 -2.56 3.03
CA GLN A 267 -11.46 -1.80 4.21
C GLN A 267 -12.09 -0.41 4.30
N LEU A 268 -12.30 0.27 3.18
CA LEU A 268 -12.93 1.60 3.20
C LEU A 268 -14.44 1.53 3.46
N TRP A 269 -15.12 0.49 2.99
CA TRP A 269 -16.55 0.31 3.19
C TRP A 269 -16.92 -0.47 4.46
N ALA A 270 -16.02 -1.31 4.99
CA ALA A 270 -16.35 -2.21 6.09
C ALA A 270 -16.88 -1.53 7.35
N PRO A 271 -16.40 -0.36 7.82
CA PRO A 271 -17.01 0.31 8.97
C PRO A 271 -18.48 0.65 8.73
N THR A 272 -18.82 1.18 7.54
CA THR A 272 -20.20 1.49 7.16
C THR A 272 -21.04 0.22 7.02
N LEU A 273 -20.50 -0.83 6.40
CA LEU A 273 -21.18 -2.12 6.24
C LEU A 273 -21.42 -2.80 7.59
N PHE A 274 -20.47 -2.76 8.52
CA PHE A 274 -20.66 -3.28 9.88
C PHE A 274 -21.76 -2.53 10.61
N MET A 275 -21.78 -1.18 10.53
CA MET A 275 -22.84 -0.39 11.13
C MET A 275 -24.23 -0.77 10.57
N LEU A 276 -24.34 -0.98 9.26
CA LEU A 276 -25.61 -1.30 8.60
C LEU A 276 -26.03 -2.73 8.85
N GLN A 277 -25.12 -3.71 8.68
CA GLN A 277 -25.39 -5.12 8.75
C GLN A 277 -25.60 -5.61 10.19
N LEU A 278 -24.79 -5.13 11.14
CA LEU A 278 -24.87 -5.54 12.53
C LEU A 278 -25.88 -4.68 13.33
N GLY A 279 -26.42 -3.61 12.73
CA GLY A 279 -27.34 -2.70 13.40
C GLY A 279 -26.72 -1.93 14.58
N VAL A 280 -25.39 -1.77 14.59
CA VAL A 280 -24.64 -1.15 15.68
C VAL A 280 -24.35 0.33 15.42
N SER A 281 -23.83 1.04 16.43
CA SER A 281 -23.36 2.42 16.24
C SER A 281 -22.10 2.47 15.37
N ALA A 282 -21.82 3.63 14.78
CA ALA A 282 -20.58 3.84 14.01
C ALA A 282 -19.32 3.59 14.87
N ALA A 283 -19.37 3.96 16.16
CA ALA A 283 -18.28 3.72 17.10
C ALA A 283 -18.08 2.21 17.37
N ASP A 284 -19.17 1.45 17.55
CA ASP A 284 -19.06 0.00 17.78
C ASP A 284 -18.62 -0.74 16.51
N ALA A 285 -19.06 -0.29 15.33
CA ALA A 285 -18.56 -0.78 14.06
C ALA A 285 -17.03 -0.53 13.92
N ALA A 286 -16.55 0.64 14.33
CA ALA A 286 -15.13 0.94 14.39
C ALA A 286 -14.39 0.02 15.38
N LYS A 287 -14.92 -0.22 16.59
CA LYS A 287 -14.32 -1.18 17.54
C LYS A 287 -14.26 -2.60 16.98
N ALA A 288 -15.30 -3.04 16.26
CA ALA A 288 -15.30 -4.34 15.60
C ALA A 288 -14.20 -4.45 14.53
N PHE A 289 -13.87 -3.34 13.88
CA PHE A 289 -12.83 -3.27 12.86
C PHE A 289 -11.40 -3.42 13.42
N VAL A 290 -11.18 -3.19 14.71
CA VAL A 290 -9.87 -3.45 15.36
C VAL A 290 -9.39 -4.87 15.08
N TRP A 291 -10.29 -5.86 15.19
CA TRP A 291 -9.95 -7.26 14.93
C TRP A 291 -9.63 -7.55 13.47
N VAL A 292 -10.24 -6.81 12.55
CA VAL A 292 -9.89 -6.85 11.12
C VAL A 292 -8.44 -6.38 10.94
N ALA A 293 -8.07 -5.25 11.54
CA ALA A 293 -6.70 -4.74 11.47
C ALA A 293 -5.67 -5.69 12.12
N VAL A 294 -6.04 -6.33 13.26
CA VAL A 294 -5.21 -7.38 13.89
C VAL A 294 -5.02 -8.56 12.94
N GLY A 295 -6.09 -9.00 12.27
CA GLY A 295 -6.02 -10.06 11.26
C GLY A 295 -5.03 -9.71 10.15
N GLY A 296 -5.09 -8.48 9.62
CA GLY A 296 -4.16 -7.99 8.59
C GLY A 296 -2.71 -7.94 9.06
N PHE A 297 -2.47 -7.49 10.28
CA PHE A 297 -1.13 -7.47 10.88
C PHE A 297 -0.54 -8.87 11.01
N LEU A 298 -1.30 -9.80 11.58
CA LEU A 298 -0.89 -11.19 11.72
C LEU A 298 -0.67 -11.86 10.35
N GLY A 299 -1.53 -11.57 9.38
CA GLY A 299 -1.42 -12.07 8.01
C GLY A 299 -0.10 -11.64 7.35
N ARG A 300 0.31 -10.38 7.50
CA ARG A 300 1.60 -9.89 6.95
C ARG A 300 2.79 -10.63 7.53
N ILE A 301 2.80 -10.85 8.85
CA ILE A 301 3.87 -11.61 9.51
C ILE A 301 3.87 -13.07 9.02
N ALA A 302 2.70 -13.71 9.04
CA ALA A 302 2.56 -15.11 8.66
C ALA A 302 2.97 -15.36 7.20
N PHE A 303 2.50 -14.55 6.25
CA PHE A 303 2.81 -14.72 4.84
C PHE A 303 4.22 -14.27 4.48
N SER A 304 4.82 -13.33 5.20
CA SER A 304 6.23 -13.04 5.07
C SER A 304 7.09 -14.29 5.38
N ALA A 305 6.81 -14.96 6.49
CA ALA A 305 7.51 -16.20 6.86
C ALA A 305 7.16 -17.37 5.93
N LEU A 306 5.89 -17.52 5.58
CA LEU A 306 5.40 -18.59 4.74
C LEU A 306 6.00 -18.53 3.33
N SER A 307 6.14 -17.34 2.77
CA SER A 307 6.74 -17.15 1.44
C SER A 307 8.19 -17.62 1.35
N GLU A 308 8.92 -17.58 2.45
CA GLU A 308 10.28 -18.13 2.55
C GLU A 308 10.27 -19.68 2.65
N SER A 309 9.18 -20.27 3.15
CA SER A 309 9.08 -21.73 3.35
C SER A 309 8.50 -22.47 2.16
N ILE A 310 7.37 -22.03 1.58
CA ILE A 310 6.68 -22.69 0.45
C ILE A 310 6.90 -22.00 -0.90
N GLY A 311 7.56 -20.84 -0.93
CA GLY A 311 7.84 -20.06 -2.13
C GLY A 311 6.83 -18.95 -2.41
N ARG A 312 7.23 -18.00 -3.29
CA ARG A 312 6.41 -16.80 -3.61
C ARG A 312 5.17 -17.16 -4.39
N ARG A 313 5.31 -18.03 -5.38
CA ARG A 313 4.21 -18.46 -6.26
C ARG A 313 3.10 -19.18 -5.48
N ALA A 314 3.46 -20.17 -4.67
CA ALA A 314 2.49 -20.92 -3.87
C ALA A 314 1.82 -20.07 -2.81
N SER A 315 2.58 -19.22 -2.11
CA SER A 315 2.04 -18.29 -1.11
C SER A 315 1.10 -17.26 -1.73
N GLY A 316 1.45 -16.69 -2.90
CA GLY A 316 0.58 -15.75 -3.61
C GLY A 316 -0.73 -16.39 -4.08
N ALA A 317 -0.68 -17.63 -4.58
CA ALA A 317 -1.89 -18.39 -4.93
C ALA A 317 -2.77 -18.66 -3.69
N LEU A 318 -2.17 -19.08 -2.59
CA LEU A 318 -2.87 -19.32 -1.32
C LEU A 318 -3.54 -18.05 -0.78
N ILE A 319 -2.85 -16.90 -0.85
CA ILE A 319 -3.39 -15.60 -0.45
C ILE A 319 -4.61 -15.23 -1.28
N GLY A 320 -4.49 -15.29 -2.61
CA GLY A 320 -5.57 -14.92 -3.50
C GLY A 320 -6.78 -15.84 -3.35
N LEU A 321 -6.58 -17.15 -3.43
CA LEU A 321 -7.68 -18.13 -3.35
C LEU A 321 -8.25 -18.26 -1.93
N GLY A 322 -7.40 -18.27 -0.90
CA GLY A 322 -7.84 -18.30 0.49
C GLY A 322 -8.58 -17.02 0.89
N GLY A 323 -8.06 -15.85 0.51
CA GLY A 323 -8.76 -14.58 0.71
C GLY A 323 -10.10 -14.53 -0.03
N ALA A 324 -10.15 -15.00 -1.27
CA ALA A 324 -11.39 -15.11 -2.04
C ALA A 324 -12.44 -15.98 -1.35
N ALA A 325 -12.03 -17.15 -0.83
CA ALA A 325 -12.95 -18.06 -0.15
C ALA A 325 -13.63 -17.37 1.05
N PHE A 326 -12.86 -16.68 1.90
CA PHE A 326 -13.43 -15.96 3.05
C PHE A 326 -14.25 -14.75 2.65
N VAL A 327 -13.82 -13.96 1.64
CA VAL A 327 -14.58 -12.80 1.15
C VAL A 327 -15.89 -13.23 0.52
N ILE A 328 -15.89 -14.28 -0.30
CA ILE A 328 -17.12 -14.84 -0.89
C ILE A 328 -18.03 -15.40 0.21
N ALA A 329 -17.47 -16.11 1.18
CA ALA A 329 -18.25 -16.62 2.33
C ALA A 329 -18.85 -15.48 3.14
N ALA A 330 -18.15 -14.36 3.34
CA ALA A 330 -18.70 -13.18 3.99
C ALA A 330 -19.95 -12.65 3.25
N GLY A 331 -19.92 -12.60 1.92
CA GLY A 331 -21.08 -12.21 1.12
C GLY A 331 -22.24 -13.20 1.17
N LEU A 332 -21.95 -14.52 1.11
CA LEU A 332 -22.99 -15.56 1.08
C LEU A 332 -23.66 -15.81 2.44
N PHE A 333 -22.92 -15.62 3.53
CA PHE A 333 -23.38 -15.89 4.88
C PHE A 333 -23.51 -14.63 5.75
N HIS A 334 -23.78 -13.48 5.10
CA HIS A 334 -23.79 -12.18 5.77
C HIS A 334 -24.86 -12.09 6.89
N ASP A 335 -25.98 -12.79 6.77
CA ASP A 335 -27.06 -12.82 7.77
C ASP A 335 -26.88 -13.91 8.83
N ALA A 336 -25.93 -14.83 8.63
CA ALA A 336 -25.75 -15.97 9.51
C ALA A 336 -24.95 -15.60 10.77
N MET A 337 -25.34 -16.25 11.88
CA MET A 337 -24.73 -16.06 13.20
C MET A 337 -24.13 -17.37 13.71
N LEU A 338 -22.98 -17.29 14.34
CA LEU A 338 -22.38 -18.37 15.12
C LEU A 338 -22.51 -18.01 16.61
N GLY A 339 -23.59 -18.45 17.25
CA GLY A 339 -23.95 -17.97 18.58
C GLY A 339 -24.26 -16.47 18.56
N THR A 340 -23.45 -15.67 19.23
CA THR A 340 -23.57 -14.19 19.24
C THR A 340 -22.68 -13.49 18.23
N VAL A 341 -21.86 -14.24 17.47
CA VAL A 341 -20.88 -13.67 16.53
C VAL A 341 -21.44 -13.70 15.12
N SER A 342 -21.41 -12.55 14.43
CA SER A 342 -21.78 -12.47 13.01
C SER A 342 -20.74 -13.18 12.14
N LEU A 343 -21.19 -14.10 11.26
CA LEU A 343 -20.32 -14.74 10.28
C LEU A 343 -19.77 -13.74 9.25
N PHE A 344 -20.55 -12.72 8.91
CA PHE A 344 -20.08 -11.64 8.06
C PHE A 344 -18.80 -10.98 8.60
N TRP A 345 -18.85 -10.54 9.87
CA TRP A 345 -17.68 -9.95 10.54
C TRP A 345 -16.52 -10.95 10.65
N LEU A 346 -16.80 -12.17 11.05
CA LEU A 346 -15.79 -13.20 11.26
C LEU A 346 -15.03 -13.51 9.95
N PHE A 347 -15.76 -13.68 8.86
CA PHE A 347 -15.17 -13.97 7.56
C PHE A 347 -14.37 -12.78 6.99
N ILE A 348 -14.76 -11.54 7.30
CA ILE A 348 -13.95 -10.36 6.95
C ILE A 348 -12.63 -10.37 7.72
N VAL A 349 -12.64 -10.69 9.02
CA VAL A 349 -11.41 -10.81 9.83
C VAL A 349 -10.45 -11.84 9.23
N PHE A 350 -10.95 -13.04 8.91
CA PHE A 350 -10.12 -14.08 8.28
C PHE A 350 -9.72 -13.72 6.85
N GLY A 351 -10.60 -13.11 6.08
CA GLY A 351 -10.28 -12.60 4.74
C GLY A 351 -9.13 -11.60 4.78
N GLU A 352 -9.17 -10.66 5.72
CA GLU A 352 -8.13 -9.66 5.94
C GLU A 352 -6.76 -10.29 6.24
N PHE A 353 -6.73 -11.35 7.01
CA PHE A 353 -5.50 -12.11 7.25
C PHE A 353 -4.85 -12.54 5.93
N PHE A 354 -5.64 -12.96 4.94
CA PHE A 354 -5.12 -13.36 3.63
C PHE A 354 -4.79 -12.15 2.76
N TYR A 355 -5.77 -11.31 2.41
CA TYR A 355 -5.56 -10.30 1.38
C TYR A 355 -4.66 -9.14 1.84
N SER A 356 -4.71 -8.74 3.10
CA SER A 356 -3.75 -7.78 3.65
C SER A 356 -2.36 -8.41 3.82
N GLY A 357 -2.32 -9.69 4.21
CA GLY A 357 -1.08 -10.49 4.21
C GLY A 357 -0.42 -10.56 2.85
N GLY A 358 -1.20 -10.45 1.77
CA GLY A 358 -0.72 -10.41 0.39
C GLY A 358 0.31 -9.31 0.12
N PHE A 359 0.22 -8.18 0.79
CA PHE A 359 1.19 -7.09 0.62
C PHE A 359 2.61 -7.44 1.09
N ALA A 360 2.78 -8.46 1.92
CA ALA A 360 4.10 -8.99 2.25
C ALA A 360 4.81 -9.62 1.03
N ILE A 361 4.04 -10.07 0.03
CA ILE A 361 4.56 -10.75 -1.16
C ILE A 361 4.45 -9.89 -2.41
N VAL A 362 3.32 -9.22 -2.62
CA VAL A 362 3.00 -8.47 -3.86
C VAL A 362 4.09 -7.46 -4.22
N GLY A 363 4.58 -6.69 -3.24
CA GLY A 363 5.63 -5.69 -3.46
C GLY A 363 6.98 -6.32 -3.86
N PRO A 364 7.61 -7.15 -2.99
CA PRO A 364 8.87 -7.81 -3.30
C PRO A 364 8.83 -8.65 -4.58
N TYR A 365 7.79 -9.44 -4.75
CA TYR A 365 7.61 -10.28 -5.93
C TYR A 365 7.52 -9.46 -7.23
N SER A 366 6.84 -8.30 -7.17
CA SER A 366 6.76 -7.39 -8.32
C SER A 366 8.12 -6.81 -8.74
N ALA A 367 9.12 -6.86 -7.88
CA ALA A 367 10.52 -6.53 -8.25
C ALA A 367 11.28 -7.76 -8.76
N GLU A 368 11.04 -8.93 -8.18
CA GLU A 368 11.79 -10.16 -8.46
C GLU A 368 11.51 -10.76 -9.86
N VAL A 369 10.31 -10.55 -10.41
CA VAL A 369 9.86 -11.13 -11.69
C VAL A 369 10.31 -10.35 -12.92
N TRP A 370 11.19 -9.38 -12.79
CA TRP A 370 11.71 -8.59 -13.90
C TRP A 370 13.20 -8.74 -14.07
N PRO A 371 13.71 -8.72 -15.32
CA PRO A 371 15.15 -8.67 -15.57
C PRO A 371 15.78 -7.46 -14.87
N ALA A 372 17.06 -7.57 -14.49
CA ALA A 372 17.75 -6.57 -13.70
C ALA A 372 17.63 -5.14 -14.25
N HIS A 373 17.72 -4.98 -15.58
CA HIS A 373 17.62 -3.67 -16.24
C HIS A 373 16.20 -3.07 -16.25
N LEU A 374 15.13 -3.90 -16.15
CA LEU A 374 13.73 -3.49 -16.11
C LEU A 374 13.12 -3.48 -14.71
N ARG A 375 13.80 -3.97 -13.69
CA ARG A 375 13.27 -4.26 -12.36
C ARG A 375 12.56 -3.07 -11.72
N THR A 376 13.20 -1.90 -11.70
CA THR A 376 12.61 -0.70 -11.10
C THR A 376 11.39 -0.20 -11.88
N THR A 377 11.47 -0.17 -13.21
CA THR A 377 10.37 0.23 -14.08
C THR A 377 9.21 -0.76 -14.00
N GLY A 378 9.52 -2.07 -14.00
CA GLY A 378 8.54 -3.14 -13.88
C GLY A 378 7.80 -3.11 -12.54
N MET A 379 8.51 -2.99 -11.42
CA MET A 379 7.90 -2.84 -10.09
C MET A 379 7.02 -1.60 -10.02
N GLY A 380 7.54 -0.45 -10.45
CA GLY A 380 6.79 0.81 -10.45
C GLY A 380 5.53 0.74 -11.30
N SER A 381 5.61 0.10 -12.48
CA SER A 381 4.46 -0.11 -13.37
C SER A 381 3.39 -1.01 -12.74
N ALA A 382 3.81 -2.09 -12.08
CA ALA A 382 2.90 -3.01 -11.40
C ALA A 382 2.15 -2.33 -10.25
N TYR A 383 2.87 -1.55 -9.44
CA TYR A 383 2.27 -0.79 -8.34
C TYR A 383 1.34 0.31 -8.84
N GLY A 384 1.73 1.05 -9.90
CA GLY A 384 0.91 2.08 -10.53
C GLY A 384 -0.38 1.49 -11.14
N PHE A 385 -0.29 0.37 -11.85
CA PHE A 385 -1.45 -0.34 -12.37
C PHE A 385 -2.35 -0.87 -11.25
N GLY A 386 -1.77 -1.43 -10.20
CA GLY A 386 -2.49 -1.84 -8.99
C GLY A 386 -3.22 -0.68 -8.31
N GLY A 387 -2.68 0.54 -8.39
CA GLY A 387 -3.30 1.75 -7.86
C GLY A 387 -4.70 2.04 -8.41
N ILE A 388 -5.02 1.56 -9.62
CA ILE A 388 -6.38 1.61 -10.18
C ILE A 388 -7.37 0.89 -9.24
N GLY A 389 -6.92 -0.13 -8.53
CA GLY A 389 -7.73 -0.85 -7.53
C GLY A 389 -8.27 0.04 -6.41
N LYS A 390 -7.55 1.11 -6.05
CA LYS A 390 -8.00 2.10 -5.05
C LYS A 390 -9.22 2.91 -5.54
N ILE A 391 -9.46 2.92 -6.84
CA ILE A 391 -10.60 3.59 -7.49
C ILE A 391 -11.72 2.58 -7.71
N ILE A 392 -11.43 1.49 -8.44
CA ILE A 392 -12.46 0.53 -8.83
C ILE A 392 -12.97 -0.30 -7.65
N GLY A 393 -12.20 -0.45 -6.57
CA GLY A 393 -12.65 -1.12 -5.35
C GLY A 393 -13.87 -0.41 -4.73
N PRO A 394 -13.73 0.81 -4.22
CA PRO A 394 -14.85 1.56 -3.65
C PRO A 394 -15.99 1.84 -4.65
N LEU A 395 -15.65 2.16 -5.91
CA LEU A 395 -16.63 2.45 -6.96
C LEU A 395 -17.45 1.22 -7.33
N GLY A 396 -16.81 0.05 -7.42
CA GLY A 396 -17.47 -1.18 -7.82
C GLY A 396 -18.61 -1.56 -6.89
N LEU A 397 -18.46 -1.41 -5.58
CA LEU A 397 -19.54 -1.62 -4.63
C LEU A 397 -20.71 -0.67 -4.88
N ALA A 398 -20.44 0.62 -5.02
CA ALA A 398 -21.50 1.62 -5.24
C ALA A 398 -22.28 1.39 -6.55
N LEU A 399 -21.60 0.94 -7.61
CA LEU A 399 -22.26 0.62 -8.89
C LEU A 399 -23.13 -0.64 -8.78
N ILE A 400 -22.71 -1.63 -8.02
CA ILE A 400 -23.45 -2.88 -7.81
C ILE A 400 -24.73 -2.63 -7.00
N VAL A 401 -24.63 -1.77 -5.98
CA VAL A 401 -25.77 -1.44 -5.09
C VAL A 401 -26.78 -0.52 -5.78
N GLY A 402 -26.32 0.37 -6.63
CA GLY A 402 -27.09 1.45 -7.23
C GLY A 402 -26.59 2.81 -6.75
N SER A 403 -25.84 3.50 -7.60
CA SER A 403 -25.11 4.73 -7.20
C SER A 403 -26.02 5.90 -6.81
N SER A 404 -27.25 5.95 -7.29
CA SER A 404 -28.24 6.99 -6.98
C SER A 404 -29.04 6.73 -5.70
N ASP A 405 -28.96 5.51 -5.15
CA ASP A 405 -29.73 5.14 -3.98
C ASP A 405 -29.10 5.67 -2.69
N VAL A 406 -29.93 6.23 -1.81
CA VAL A 406 -29.53 6.65 -0.47
C VAL A 406 -29.18 5.41 0.36
N ILE A 407 -28.09 5.48 1.11
CA ILE A 407 -27.65 4.38 1.95
C ILE A 407 -28.66 4.14 3.09
N LYS A 408 -29.43 3.07 2.95
CA LYS A 408 -30.41 2.59 3.94
C LYS A 408 -30.12 1.13 4.28
N PRO A 409 -30.41 0.67 5.53
CA PRO A 409 -30.12 -0.71 5.92
C PRO A 409 -30.73 -1.77 5.00
N GLN A 410 -31.99 -1.62 4.60
CA GLN A 410 -32.73 -2.60 3.79
C GLN A 410 -32.18 -2.78 2.37
N VAL A 411 -31.79 -1.69 1.71
CA VAL A 411 -31.18 -1.74 0.36
C VAL A 411 -29.76 -2.31 0.39
N SER A 412 -29.07 -2.13 1.52
CA SER A 412 -27.67 -2.59 1.68
C SER A 412 -27.56 -4.11 1.78
N LEU A 413 -28.56 -4.78 2.37
CA LEU A 413 -28.52 -6.23 2.64
C LEU A 413 -28.50 -7.05 1.35
N ASP A 414 -29.37 -6.72 0.39
CA ASP A 414 -29.46 -7.43 -0.89
C ASP A 414 -28.22 -7.25 -1.77
N ALA A 415 -27.47 -6.18 -1.53
CA ALA A 415 -26.29 -5.82 -2.33
C ALA A 415 -24.97 -6.35 -1.75
N ILE A 416 -24.93 -6.81 -0.50
CA ILE A 416 -23.70 -7.34 0.12
C ILE A 416 -23.18 -8.54 -0.65
N THR A 417 -24.06 -9.51 -0.96
CA THR A 417 -23.64 -10.73 -1.68
C THR A 417 -22.97 -10.41 -3.02
N PRO A 418 -23.59 -9.67 -3.97
CA PRO A 418 -22.94 -9.38 -5.24
C PRO A 418 -21.68 -8.51 -5.09
N ALA A 419 -21.62 -7.61 -4.12
CA ALA A 419 -20.44 -6.81 -3.85
C ALA A 419 -19.26 -7.66 -3.35
N PHE A 420 -19.50 -8.59 -2.45
CA PHE A 420 -18.46 -9.48 -1.95
C PHE A 420 -18.06 -10.56 -2.97
N LEU A 421 -18.95 -10.99 -3.84
CA LEU A 421 -18.60 -11.78 -5.01
C LEU A 421 -17.67 -11.00 -5.97
N TYR A 422 -17.93 -9.73 -6.19
CA TYR A 422 -17.05 -8.86 -6.98
C TYR A 422 -15.64 -8.78 -6.38
N PHE A 423 -15.52 -8.50 -5.07
CA PHE A 423 -14.20 -8.46 -4.42
C PHE A 423 -13.51 -9.83 -4.40
N GLY A 424 -14.28 -10.90 -4.16
CA GLY A 424 -13.79 -12.27 -4.21
C GLY A 424 -13.28 -12.65 -5.60
N ALA A 425 -13.98 -12.25 -6.66
CA ALA A 425 -13.54 -12.50 -8.05
C ALA A 425 -12.18 -11.86 -8.35
N TRP A 426 -11.92 -10.64 -7.89
CA TRP A 426 -10.61 -10.00 -8.04
C TRP A 426 -9.50 -10.77 -7.30
N LEU A 427 -9.79 -11.31 -6.12
CA LEU A 427 -8.84 -12.15 -5.38
C LEU A 427 -8.61 -13.50 -6.07
N VAL A 428 -9.67 -14.13 -6.64
CA VAL A 428 -9.51 -15.34 -7.47
C VAL A 428 -8.59 -15.06 -8.66
N VAL A 429 -8.83 -13.97 -9.37
CA VAL A 429 -8.00 -13.58 -10.53
C VAL A 429 -6.55 -13.35 -10.09
N ALA A 430 -6.32 -12.70 -8.96
CA ALA A 430 -4.97 -12.52 -8.40
C ALA A 430 -4.31 -13.88 -8.04
N GLY A 431 -5.04 -14.76 -7.37
CA GLY A 431 -4.55 -16.10 -7.01
C GLY A 431 -4.23 -16.97 -8.21
N LEU A 432 -5.10 -16.95 -9.22
CA LEU A 432 -4.87 -17.66 -10.49
C LEU A 432 -3.69 -17.09 -11.27
N ALA A 433 -3.49 -15.77 -11.26
CA ALA A 433 -2.32 -15.16 -11.89
C ALA A 433 -1.01 -15.67 -11.26
N TYR A 434 -0.94 -15.78 -9.93
CA TYR A 434 0.20 -16.44 -9.27
C TYR A 434 0.31 -17.91 -9.63
N ALA A 435 -0.79 -18.66 -9.59
CA ALA A 435 -0.77 -20.10 -9.83
C ALA A 435 -0.37 -20.48 -11.27
N LEU A 436 -0.84 -19.73 -12.26
CA LEU A 436 -0.67 -20.06 -13.68
C LEU A 436 0.54 -19.37 -14.29
N PHE A 437 0.76 -18.10 -13.98
CA PHE A 437 1.80 -17.28 -14.60
C PHE A 437 2.98 -16.98 -13.66
N GLY A 438 2.82 -17.23 -12.36
CA GLY A 438 3.85 -16.97 -11.37
C GLY A 438 5.16 -17.68 -11.66
N ILE A 439 6.26 -16.97 -11.46
CA ILE A 439 7.63 -17.49 -11.55
C ILE A 439 8.10 -17.71 -10.11
N GLU A 440 8.62 -18.91 -9.79
CA GLU A 440 9.15 -19.15 -8.46
C GLU A 440 10.53 -18.52 -8.32
N THR A 441 10.66 -17.61 -7.35
CA THR A 441 11.89 -16.85 -7.10
C THR A 441 12.63 -17.30 -5.86
N LYS A 442 11.99 -18.13 -5.02
CA LYS A 442 12.56 -18.62 -3.76
C LYS A 442 13.89 -19.36 -3.99
N GLY A 443 14.91 -18.95 -3.23
CA GLY A 443 16.20 -19.63 -3.23
C GLY A 443 17.01 -19.52 -4.53
N ARG A 444 16.58 -18.65 -5.46
CA ARG A 444 17.28 -18.43 -6.73
C ARG A 444 18.09 -17.15 -6.69
N SER A 445 19.26 -17.17 -7.30
CA SER A 445 20.03 -15.95 -7.51
C SER A 445 19.35 -15.05 -8.55
N ILE A 446 19.64 -13.76 -8.49
CA ILE A 446 19.13 -12.78 -9.44
C ILE A 446 19.48 -13.17 -10.88
N GLU A 447 20.71 -13.64 -11.08
CA GLU A 447 21.24 -14.07 -12.37
C GLU A 447 20.47 -15.27 -12.92
N ALA A 448 20.18 -16.27 -12.08
CA ALA A 448 19.39 -17.45 -12.49
C ALA A 448 17.95 -17.08 -12.85
N ILE A 449 17.36 -16.07 -12.21
CA ILE A 449 16.03 -15.55 -12.57
C ILE A 449 16.11 -14.79 -13.89
N ASP A 450 17.12 -13.95 -14.09
CA ASP A 450 17.33 -13.20 -15.32
C ASP A 450 17.51 -14.14 -16.52
N ASP A 451 18.32 -15.19 -16.40
CA ASP A 451 18.53 -16.20 -17.45
C ASP A 451 17.23 -16.92 -17.81
N GLN A 452 16.41 -17.28 -16.81
CA GLN A 452 15.12 -17.91 -17.03
C GLN A 452 14.14 -16.97 -17.76
N LEU A 453 14.08 -15.71 -17.36
CA LEU A 453 13.20 -14.69 -17.97
C LEU A 453 13.58 -14.45 -19.43
N LEU A 454 14.89 -14.34 -19.72
CA LEU A 454 15.41 -14.15 -21.08
C LEU A 454 15.13 -15.37 -21.95
N ALA A 455 15.28 -16.59 -21.42
CA ALA A 455 14.98 -17.81 -22.13
C ALA A 455 13.48 -17.91 -22.47
N THR A 456 12.61 -17.59 -21.50
CA THR A 456 11.14 -17.60 -21.70
C THR A 456 10.71 -16.55 -22.75
N ALA A 457 11.23 -15.33 -22.66
CA ALA A 457 10.92 -14.27 -23.60
C ALA A 457 11.34 -14.62 -25.04
N ARG A 458 12.48 -15.29 -25.22
CA ARG A 458 12.92 -15.76 -26.54
C ARG A 458 12.01 -16.86 -27.09
N ALA A 459 11.53 -17.76 -26.25
CA ALA A 459 10.59 -18.81 -26.64
C ALA A 459 9.24 -18.24 -27.08
N ASP A 460 8.70 -17.27 -26.34
CA ASP A 460 7.44 -16.58 -26.63
C ASP A 460 7.51 -15.78 -27.95
N VAL A 461 8.62 -15.11 -28.23
CA VAL A 461 8.86 -14.37 -29.47
C VAL A 461 9.05 -15.34 -30.64
N GLY A 462 9.71 -16.47 -30.42
CA GLY A 462 9.87 -17.54 -31.45
C GLY A 462 8.54 -18.15 -31.87
N LEU A 463 7.63 -18.39 -30.92
CA LEU A 463 6.27 -18.91 -31.21
C LEU A 463 5.41 -17.89 -31.98
N THR A 464 5.55 -16.59 -31.69
CA THR A 464 4.83 -15.53 -32.41
C THR A 464 5.37 -15.32 -33.83
N SER A 465 6.64 -15.56 -34.08
CA SER A 465 7.22 -15.49 -35.43
C SER A 465 6.83 -16.70 -36.29
N ALA A 466 6.72 -17.90 -35.71
CA ALA A 466 6.24 -19.09 -36.42
C ALA A 466 4.75 -18.99 -36.77
N ALA A 467 3.92 -18.48 -35.88
CA ALA A 467 2.48 -18.28 -36.11
C ALA A 467 2.12 -17.14 -37.08
N ARG A 468 3.10 -16.31 -37.49
CA ARG A 468 2.93 -15.30 -38.57
C ARG A 468 3.50 -15.74 -39.92
N ALA A 469 4.09 -16.91 -39.99
CA ALA A 469 4.66 -17.47 -41.20
C ALA A 469 3.73 -18.55 -41.85
N ASP A 470 2.66 -18.93 -41.17
CA ASP A 470 1.52 -19.72 -41.66
C ASP A 470 0.32 -18.77 -41.95
#